data_d3562530db53fc7fbba2c4a3f9865c24
#
_entry.id   d3562530db53fc7fbba2c4a3f9865c24
#
_cell.length_a   1.000
_cell.length_b   1.000
_cell.length_c   1.000
_cell.angle_alpha   90.00
_cell.angle_beta   90.00
_cell.angle_gamma   90.00
#
_symmetry.space_group_name_H-M   'P 1'
#
loop_
_entity.id
_entity.type
_entity.pdbx_description
1 polymer ?
#
loop_
_entity_poly.entity_id
_entity_poly.type
_entity_poly.pdbx_seq_one_letter_code
_entity_poly.pdbx_strand_id
1 'polypeptide(L)'
;MKKARYLVPGDYMADPAVHVFEGKLYIYPSHDWESGVPENDNGDHFNMKDYHVFSMEDIEGEVIDHGVVLSVEDIPWAGRQLWDNDVAFKDGKYFMYFPLKDKNDIFRIGVAI
;
A
#
# COMPACT_ATOMS: atom_id res chain seq x y z
N MET A 1 12.00 16.08 -16.85
CA MET A 1 12.06 16.02 -15.37
C MET A 1 13.50 15.94 -14.94
N LYS A 2 13.97 16.89 -14.17
CA LYS A 2 15.40 16.99 -13.79
C LYS A 2 15.66 16.94 -12.29
N LYS A 3 14.60 16.86 -11.47
CA LYS A 3 14.72 16.77 -10.01
C LYS A 3 13.96 15.56 -9.50
N ALA A 4 14.56 14.87 -8.55
CA ALA A 4 13.93 13.78 -7.83
C ALA A 4 14.15 13.96 -6.34
N ARG A 5 13.16 13.64 -5.53
CA ARG A 5 13.28 13.69 -4.07
C ARG A 5 12.62 12.47 -3.45
N TYR A 6 13.05 12.11 -2.27
CA TYR A 6 12.34 11.11 -1.47
C TYR A 6 11.03 11.72 -0.96
N LEU A 7 9.93 11.01 -1.16
CA LEU A 7 8.62 11.41 -0.63
C LEU A 7 8.41 10.88 0.79
N VAL A 8 8.93 9.68 1.08
CA VAL A 8 8.80 9.01 2.39
C VAL A 8 10.19 8.57 2.86
N PRO A 9 11.05 9.51 3.30
CA PRO A 9 12.45 9.18 3.61
C PRO A 9 12.64 8.36 4.88
N GLY A 10 11.64 8.31 5.76
CA GLY A 10 11.74 7.63 7.06
C GLY A 10 11.22 6.19 7.06
N ASP A 11 10.81 5.64 5.94
CA ASP A 11 10.19 4.32 5.88
C ASP A 11 10.47 3.61 4.55
N TYR A 12 10.14 2.33 4.49
CA TYR A 12 10.37 1.48 3.32
C TYR A 12 9.06 1.29 2.55
N MET A 13 8.88 2.08 1.50
CA MET A 13 7.72 2.05 0.63
C MET A 13 8.14 1.76 -0.80
N ALA A 14 7.29 1.02 -1.52
CA ALA A 14 7.56 0.62 -2.90
C ALA A 14 6.28 0.55 -3.74
N ASP A 15 6.45 0.34 -5.04
CA ASP A 15 5.38 0.02 -5.99
C ASP A 15 4.14 0.93 -5.87
N PRO A 16 4.31 2.24 -5.99
CA PRO A 16 3.22 3.17 -5.74
C PRO A 16 2.19 3.17 -6.86
N ALA A 17 0.90 3.08 -6.49
CA ALA A 17 -0.18 3.52 -7.34
C ALA A 17 -0.46 4.99 -7.02
N VAL A 18 -0.64 5.82 -8.04
CA VAL A 18 -0.84 7.26 -7.88
C VAL A 18 -2.08 7.70 -8.64
N HIS A 19 -2.96 8.42 -7.96
CA HIS A 19 -4.18 8.96 -8.54
C HIS A 19 -4.41 10.41 -8.13
N VAL A 20 -5.14 11.13 -8.95
CA VAL A 20 -5.67 12.43 -8.57
C VAL A 20 -7.15 12.27 -8.23
N PHE A 21 -7.49 12.49 -6.96
CA PHE A 21 -8.86 12.49 -6.49
C PHE A 21 -9.12 13.83 -5.80
N GLU A 22 -10.27 14.45 -6.09
CA GLU A 22 -10.67 15.71 -5.48
C GLU A 22 -9.61 16.82 -5.56
N GLY A 23 -8.86 16.85 -6.68
CA GLY A 23 -7.82 17.84 -6.92
C GLY A 23 -6.49 17.62 -6.19
N LYS A 24 -6.34 16.50 -5.48
CA LYS A 24 -5.11 16.14 -4.76
C LYS A 24 -4.49 14.88 -5.34
N LEU A 25 -3.17 14.76 -5.22
CA LEU A 25 -2.45 13.53 -5.50
C LEU A 25 -2.54 12.60 -4.31
N TYR A 26 -2.97 11.36 -4.55
CA TYR A 26 -2.96 10.30 -3.55
C TYR A 26 -2.00 9.20 -3.99
N ILE A 27 -1.22 8.70 -3.03
CA ILE A 27 -0.19 7.69 -3.26
C ILE A 27 -0.49 6.48 -2.39
N TYR A 28 -0.56 5.32 -3.03
CA TYR A 28 -0.91 4.06 -2.39
C TYR A 28 0.25 3.07 -2.57
N PRO A 29 1.30 3.15 -1.74
CA PRO A 29 2.45 2.25 -1.86
C PRO A 29 2.23 0.94 -1.11
N SER A 30 3.07 -0.05 -1.40
CA SER A 30 3.29 -1.16 -0.50
C SER A 30 4.22 -0.72 0.64
N HIS A 31 4.11 -1.36 1.80
CA HIS A 31 4.89 -1.03 2.98
C HIS A 31 5.67 -2.25 3.46
N ASP A 32 7.00 -2.16 3.41
CA ASP A 32 7.89 -3.24 3.80
C ASP A 32 8.29 -3.14 5.26
N TRP A 33 8.17 -4.27 5.97
CA TRP A 33 8.69 -4.46 7.30
C TRP A 33 9.83 -5.48 7.26
N GLU A 34 10.78 -5.37 8.17
CA GLU A 34 11.79 -6.42 8.33
C GLU A 34 11.14 -7.74 8.75
N SER A 35 11.47 -8.83 8.05
CA SER A 35 10.93 -10.14 8.35
C SER A 35 11.86 -11.02 9.17
N GLY A 36 13.17 -10.78 9.06
CA GLY A 36 14.19 -11.69 9.60
C GLY A 36 14.33 -12.98 8.80
N VAL A 37 13.62 -13.10 7.69
CA VAL A 37 13.66 -14.29 6.83
C VAL A 37 14.60 -14.02 5.66
N PRO A 38 15.56 -14.93 5.35
CA PRO A 38 16.39 -14.79 4.16
C PRO A 38 15.57 -14.80 2.88
N GLU A 39 16.04 -14.07 1.88
CA GLU A 39 15.42 -14.04 0.56
C GLU A 39 15.29 -15.45 -0.01
N ASN A 40 14.12 -15.78 -0.56
CA ASN A 40 13.85 -17.06 -1.19
C ASN A 40 12.88 -16.92 -2.37
N ASP A 41 12.76 -17.97 -3.17
CA ASP A 41 11.91 -17.96 -4.37
C ASP A 41 10.41 -17.91 -4.05
N ASN A 42 10.01 -18.29 -2.84
CA ASN A 42 8.61 -18.23 -2.41
C ASN A 42 8.21 -16.84 -1.91
N GLY A 43 9.16 -15.91 -1.79
CA GLY A 43 8.89 -14.56 -1.32
C GLY A 43 8.60 -14.44 0.17
N ASP A 44 9.01 -15.41 0.99
CA ASP A 44 8.72 -15.42 2.43
C ASP A 44 9.40 -14.28 3.18
N HIS A 45 10.41 -13.65 2.58
CA HIS A 45 11.10 -12.49 3.14
C HIS A 45 10.27 -11.21 3.07
N PHE A 46 9.23 -11.16 2.25
CA PHE A 46 8.33 -10.00 2.19
C PHE A 46 7.39 -10.00 3.39
N ASN A 47 7.55 -8.99 4.25
CA ASN A 47 6.74 -8.83 5.45
C ASN A 47 5.88 -7.57 5.35
N MET A 48 4.87 -7.61 4.51
CA MET A 48 3.94 -6.51 4.26
C MET A 48 2.64 -6.77 5.00
N LYS A 49 2.36 -6.01 6.03
CA LYS A 49 1.21 -6.25 6.91
C LYS A 49 0.23 -5.10 7.04
N ASP A 50 0.54 -3.96 6.46
CA ASP A 50 -0.33 -2.79 6.49
C ASP A 50 -0.15 -1.91 5.25
N TYR A 51 -1.09 -0.99 5.05
CA TYR A 51 -1.00 0.06 4.06
C TYR A 51 -1.10 1.42 4.70
N HIS A 52 -0.22 2.33 4.28
CA HIS A 52 -0.36 3.77 4.49
C HIS A 52 -0.89 4.41 3.21
N VAL A 53 -1.56 5.52 3.36
CA VAL A 53 -1.95 6.37 2.24
C VAL A 53 -1.31 7.74 2.43
N PHE A 54 -0.73 8.26 1.38
CA PHE A 54 -0.11 9.58 1.38
C PHE A 54 -0.85 10.51 0.42
N SER A 55 -0.83 11.79 0.71
CA SER A 55 -1.39 12.79 -0.20
C SER A 55 -0.51 14.02 -0.31
N MET A 56 -0.65 14.72 -1.44
CA MET A 56 0.03 15.98 -1.73
C MET A 56 -0.95 16.92 -2.44
N GLU A 57 -0.92 18.20 -2.07
CA GLU A 57 -1.71 19.21 -2.77
C GLU A 57 -1.13 19.53 -4.15
N ASP A 58 0.19 19.53 -4.28
CA ASP A 58 0.92 19.67 -5.53
C ASP A 58 2.22 18.86 -5.50
N ILE A 59 2.86 18.72 -6.65
CA ILE A 59 4.04 17.84 -6.78
C ILE A 59 5.30 18.36 -6.05
N GLU A 60 5.32 19.61 -5.65
CA GLU A 60 6.42 20.19 -4.87
C GLU A 60 6.03 20.40 -3.41
N GLY A 61 4.80 20.07 -3.06
CA GLY A 61 4.24 20.29 -1.74
C GLY A 61 4.66 19.29 -0.68
N GLU A 62 4.12 19.51 0.51
CA GLU A 62 4.29 18.61 1.64
C GLU A 62 3.57 17.29 1.40
N VAL A 63 4.21 16.19 1.80
CA VAL A 63 3.61 14.86 1.79
C VAL A 63 2.94 14.61 3.13
N ILE A 64 1.65 14.33 3.10
CA ILE A 64 0.86 14.03 4.30
C ILE A 64 0.69 12.52 4.40
N ASP A 65 1.14 11.94 5.50
CA ASP A 65 0.91 10.54 5.84
C ASP A 65 -0.42 10.42 6.59
N HIS A 66 -1.39 9.73 6.00
CA HIS A 66 -2.70 9.51 6.63
C HIS A 66 -2.69 8.33 7.63
N GLY A 67 -1.54 7.73 7.86
CA GLY A 67 -1.40 6.60 8.77
C GLY A 67 -1.84 5.28 8.16
N VAL A 68 -1.94 4.28 9.00
CA VAL A 68 -2.40 2.94 8.60
C VAL A 68 -3.89 2.99 8.29
N VAL A 69 -4.25 2.66 7.05
CA VAL A 69 -5.65 2.64 6.60
C VAL A 69 -6.23 1.24 6.52
N LEU A 70 -5.37 0.24 6.39
CA LEU A 70 -5.76 -1.16 6.38
C LEU A 70 -4.58 -2.01 6.85
N SER A 71 -4.86 -3.01 7.68
CA SER A 71 -3.85 -3.98 8.11
C SER A 71 -4.36 -5.41 7.96
N VAL A 72 -3.44 -6.38 7.97
CA VAL A 72 -3.78 -7.81 7.95
C VAL A 72 -4.80 -8.15 9.04
N GLU A 73 -4.67 -7.51 10.21
CA GLU A 73 -5.55 -7.74 11.35
C GLU A 73 -7.01 -7.32 11.11
N ASP A 74 -7.24 -6.40 10.18
CA ASP A 74 -8.58 -5.92 9.82
C ASP A 74 -9.32 -6.87 8.88
N ILE A 75 -8.63 -7.87 8.34
CA ILE A 75 -9.16 -8.76 7.30
C ILE A 75 -9.34 -10.15 7.88
N PRO A 76 -10.59 -10.61 8.13
CA PRO A 76 -10.84 -11.87 8.84
C PRO A 76 -10.24 -13.12 8.20
N TRP A 77 -10.11 -13.12 6.86
CA TRP A 77 -9.60 -14.26 6.09
C TRP A 77 -8.12 -14.13 5.73
N ALA A 78 -7.45 -13.07 6.18
CA ALA A 78 -6.07 -12.81 5.85
C ALA A 78 -5.11 -13.76 6.57
N GLY A 79 -4.08 -14.18 5.85
CA GLY A 79 -2.91 -14.83 6.39
C GLY A 79 -1.75 -13.85 6.50
N ARG A 80 -1.17 -13.44 5.37
CA ARG A 80 0.01 -12.55 5.32
C ARG A 80 0.17 -11.89 3.96
N GLN A 81 1.08 -10.92 3.90
CA GLN A 81 1.59 -10.30 2.68
C GLN A 81 0.57 -9.47 1.91
N LEU A 82 0.24 -8.31 2.46
CA LEU A 82 -0.48 -7.26 1.72
C LEU A 82 0.47 -6.65 0.69
N TRP A 83 0.36 -7.09 -0.57
CA TRP A 83 1.19 -6.61 -1.66
C TRP A 83 0.56 -5.40 -2.34
N ASP A 84 0.98 -5.11 -3.57
CA ASP A 84 0.63 -3.90 -4.28
C ASP A 84 -0.88 -3.68 -4.35
N ASN A 85 -1.32 -2.54 -3.88
CA ASN A 85 -2.72 -2.14 -3.92
C ASN A 85 -2.98 -1.07 -4.97
N ASP A 86 -4.23 -0.87 -5.28
CA ASP A 86 -4.69 0.25 -6.09
C ASP A 86 -6.08 0.68 -5.62
N VAL A 87 -6.46 1.90 -5.97
CA VAL A 87 -7.73 2.48 -5.55
C VAL A 87 -8.50 2.96 -6.77
N ALA A 88 -9.78 2.63 -6.82
CA ALA A 88 -10.72 3.14 -7.81
C ALA A 88 -11.81 3.96 -7.13
N PHE A 89 -12.32 4.96 -7.84
CA PHE A 89 -13.46 5.76 -7.41
C PHE A 89 -14.67 5.45 -8.29
N LYS A 90 -15.79 5.11 -7.67
CA LYS A 90 -17.04 4.85 -8.38
C LYS A 90 -18.24 5.08 -7.47
N ASP A 91 -19.27 5.71 -8.02
CA ASP A 91 -20.55 5.95 -7.32
C ASP A 91 -20.36 6.65 -5.96
N GLY A 92 -19.46 7.63 -5.91
CA GLY A 92 -19.19 8.39 -4.70
C GLY A 92 -18.36 7.68 -3.65
N LYS A 93 -17.79 6.52 -3.96
CA LYS A 93 -17.01 5.71 -3.02
C LYS A 93 -15.63 5.38 -3.57
N TYR A 94 -14.67 5.21 -2.65
CA TYR A 94 -13.33 4.74 -2.93
C TYR A 94 -13.22 3.27 -2.58
N PHE A 95 -12.67 2.48 -3.51
CA PHE A 95 -12.49 1.04 -3.35
C PHE A 95 -11.00 0.73 -3.48
N MET A 96 -10.40 0.18 -2.43
CA MET A 96 -9.03 -0.29 -2.45
C MET A 96 -9.02 -1.79 -2.74
N TYR A 97 -8.39 -2.17 -3.84
CA TYR A 97 -8.19 -3.57 -4.22
C TYR A 97 -6.78 -3.99 -3.85
N PHE A 98 -6.64 -5.17 -3.28
CA PHE A 98 -5.35 -5.63 -2.80
C PHE A 98 -5.23 -7.15 -2.91
N PRO A 99 -4.04 -7.67 -3.24
CA PRO A 99 -3.73 -9.10 -3.15
C PRO A 99 -3.11 -9.40 -1.79
N LEU A 100 -3.46 -10.54 -1.22
CA LEU A 100 -2.76 -11.08 -0.07
C LEU A 100 -2.97 -12.59 0.00
N LYS A 101 -2.12 -13.27 0.77
CA LYS A 101 -2.31 -14.69 1.05
C LYS A 101 -3.36 -14.87 2.14
N ASP A 102 -4.27 -15.81 1.92
CA ASP A 102 -5.24 -16.23 2.93
C ASP A 102 -4.59 -17.15 3.99
N LYS A 103 -5.39 -17.69 4.90
CA LYS A 103 -4.90 -18.55 5.98
C LYS A 103 -4.33 -19.88 5.49
N ASN A 104 -4.60 -20.25 4.24
CA ASN A 104 -4.04 -21.44 3.59
C ASN A 104 -2.86 -21.11 2.67
N ASP A 105 -2.31 -19.89 2.79
CA ASP A 105 -1.16 -19.41 2.02
C ASP A 105 -1.44 -19.33 0.50
N ILE A 106 -2.67 -19.07 0.13
CA ILE A 106 -3.12 -18.90 -1.25
C ILE A 106 -3.43 -17.43 -1.50
N PHE A 107 -2.91 -16.86 -2.59
CA PHE A 107 -3.22 -15.49 -2.97
C PHE A 107 -4.67 -15.31 -3.34
N ARG A 108 -5.28 -14.29 -2.77
CA ARG A 108 -6.64 -13.86 -3.06
C ARG A 108 -6.65 -12.36 -3.32
N ILE A 109 -7.69 -11.88 -3.98
CA ILE A 109 -7.92 -10.45 -4.18
C ILE A 109 -9.03 -10.01 -3.25
N GLY A 110 -8.75 -9.00 -2.45
CA GLY A 110 -9.72 -8.39 -1.57
C GLY A 110 -10.06 -6.97 -2.00
N VAL A 111 -11.12 -6.43 -1.43
CA VAL A 111 -11.54 -5.05 -1.61
C VAL A 111 -11.96 -4.46 -0.26
N ALA A 112 -11.52 -3.23 0.00
CA ALA A 112 -11.95 -2.42 1.13
C ALA A 112 -12.59 -1.13 0.64
N ILE A 113 -13.54 -0.62 1.37
CA ILE A 113 -14.28 0.60 1.01
C ILE A 113 -13.89 1.75 1.94
#